data_b4ae9c3335c81333773e626a1fa3107b
#
_entry.id   b4ae9c3335c81333773e626a1fa3107b
#
_cell.length_a   1.000
_cell.length_b   1.000
_cell.length_c   1.000
_cell.angle_alpha   90.00
_cell.angle_beta   90.00
_cell.angle_gamma   90.00
#
_symmetry.space_group_name_H-M   'P 1'
#
loop_
_entity.id
_entity.type
_entity.pdbx_description
1 polymer ?
#
loop_
_entity_poly.entity_id
_entity_poly.type
_entity_poly.pdbx_seq_one_letter_code
_entity_poly.pdbx_strand_id
1 'polypeptide(L)'
;MSNREEIFTFVGSKPTIMEKIKQLQQDFAEFIAKTDFGGQPKELYDPIEYTILQSGKRLRPILCLLACDLFGGDEQQALWPALALETFHNFTLIHDDIMDKAPLRRGKETVYQKWNADIAILSGDAMFAMAFQYALKPKKGAEIAQQLGKVAREICEGQQMDLNFETLGNVTIDEYLEMIRLKTAVLLATALQMGATVADANEADIHHLYDFGINMGMSFQLQDDILDLYSDVEVFGKRHGGDMADNKKTYLYLKALELASEKDRKRLEHLFTLRIDHDEEEKIEEVQAIYDRLHVKEAVEQVMLDYDRKAFEALAAIQLPEEKKKHLRAYAELLSGRKK
;
A
#
# COMPACT_ATOMS: atom_id res chain seq x y z
N MET A 1 15.15 -35.69 -34.34
CA MET A 1 14.61 -34.55 -35.13
C MET A 1 13.17 -34.33 -34.65
N SER A 2 12.90 -33.11 -34.32
CA SER A 2 11.56 -32.52 -34.06
C SER A 2 10.85 -32.88 -32.79
N ASN A 3 10.90 -31.94 -31.83
CA ASN A 3 9.80 -31.46 -30.97
C ASN A 3 10.30 -30.22 -30.21
N ARG A 4 10.44 -29.12 -30.95
CA ARG A 4 10.85 -27.80 -30.39
C ARG A 4 9.98 -26.64 -30.87
N GLU A 5 8.76 -26.88 -31.35
CA GLU A 5 7.94 -25.80 -31.97
C GLU A 5 6.60 -25.51 -31.33
N GLU A 6 6.21 -26.10 -30.17
CA GLU A 6 4.89 -25.82 -29.58
C GLU A 6 4.89 -24.98 -28.29
N ILE A 7 6.00 -24.36 -27.90
CA ILE A 7 6.06 -23.53 -26.67
C ILE A 7 5.93 -22.01 -26.94
N PHE A 8 5.75 -21.59 -28.19
CA PHE A 8 5.87 -20.15 -28.55
C PHE A 8 4.56 -19.42 -28.84
N THR A 9 3.37 -19.96 -28.61
CA THR A 9 2.10 -19.32 -28.97
C THR A 9 1.34 -18.64 -27.81
N PHE A 10 1.86 -18.63 -26.57
CA PHE A 10 1.22 -17.95 -25.43
C PHE A 10 1.97 -16.69 -24.94
N VAL A 11 3.02 -16.26 -25.63
CA VAL A 11 3.93 -15.17 -25.21
C VAL A 11 3.53 -13.81 -25.79
N GLY A 12 2.53 -13.72 -26.66
CA GLY A 12 2.24 -12.49 -27.44
C GLY A 12 1.54 -11.35 -26.71
N SER A 13 0.84 -11.58 -25.58
CA SER A 13 0.10 -10.52 -24.87
C SER A 13 0.79 -10.00 -23.60
N LYS A 14 1.60 -10.80 -22.92
CA LYS A 14 2.30 -10.38 -21.70
C LYS A 14 3.41 -9.33 -21.93
N PRO A 15 4.21 -9.37 -22.99
CA PRO A 15 5.22 -8.34 -23.21
C PRO A 15 4.64 -6.93 -23.35
N THR A 16 3.57 -6.77 -24.11
CA THR A 16 2.91 -5.48 -24.34
C THR A 16 2.30 -4.86 -23.08
N ILE A 17 1.75 -5.68 -22.17
CA ILE A 17 1.20 -5.20 -20.90
C ILE A 17 2.33 -4.73 -19.98
N MET A 18 3.37 -5.51 -19.84
CA MET A 18 4.54 -5.14 -19.03
C MET A 18 5.31 -3.94 -19.62
N GLU A 19 5.33 -3.78 -20.93
CA GLU A 19 5.92 -2.61 -21.59
C GLU A 19 5.17 -1.33 -21.23
N LYS A 20 3.82 -1.33 -21.26
CA LYS A 20 3.04 -0.13 -20.85
C LYS A 20 3.29 0.23 -19.38
N ILE A 21 3.28 -0.73 -18.48
CA ILE A 21 3.56 -0.49 -17.04
C ILE A 21 4.97 0.09 -16.86
N LYS A 22 5.98 -0.48 -17.53
CA LYS A 22 7.35 0.04 -17.49
C LYS A 22 7.46 1.44 -18.07
N GLN A 23 6.74 1.73 -19.13
CA GLN A 23 6.70 3.07 -19.71
C GLN A 23 6.13 4.09 -18.72
N LEU A 24 4.99 3.80 -18.08
CA LEU A 24 4.41 4.68 -17.08
C LEU A 24 5.34 4.87 -15.86
N GLN A 25 6.05 3.83 -15.46
CA GLN A 25 7.07 3.92 -14.40
C GLN A 25 8.23 4.84 -14.81
N GLN A 26 8.69 4.72 -16.03
CA GLN A 26 9.77 5.55 -16.59
C GLN A 26 9.31 7.01 -16.71
N ASP A 27 8.14 7.27 -17.30
CA ASP A 27 7.57 8.61 -17.47
C ASP A 27 7.41 9.32 -16.13
N PHE A 28 6.93 8.60 -15.11
CA PHE A 28 6.80 9.15 -13.76
C PHE A 28 8.16 9.39 -13.10
N ALA A 29 9.13 8.49 -13.28
CA ALA A 29 10.48 8.66 -12.76
C ALA A 29 11.18 9.88 -13.41
N GLU A 30 11.03 10.07 -14.72
CA GLU A 30 11.54 11.26 -15.42
C GLU A 30 10.84 12.54 -14.98
N PHE A 31 9.54 12.49 -14.69
CA PHE A 31 8.78 13.62 -14.17
C PHE A 31 9.27 14.03 -12.79
N ILE A 32 9.46 13.07 -11.86
CA ILE A 32 10.05 13.32 -10.55
C ILE A 32 11.46 13.93 -10.68
N ALA A 33 12.30 13.36 -11.53
CA ALA A 33 13.68 13.82 -11.69
C ALA A 33 13.78 15.28 -12.24
N LYS A 34 12.75 15.75 -12.93
CA LYS A 34 12.66 17.13 -13.46
C LYS A 34 11.95 18.09 -12.51
N THR A 35 11.32 17.56 -11.46
CA THR A 35 10.60 18.40 -10.48
C THR A 35 11.57 18.91 -9.43
N ASP A 36 11.55 20.20 -9.19
CA ASP A 36 12.33 20.84 -8.14
C ASP A 36 11.61 20.68 -6.79
N PHE A 37 12.25 19.98 -5.87
CA PHE A 37 11.79 19.80 -4.48
C PHE A 37 12.61 20.66 -3.52
N GLY A 38 13.61 21.38 -4.01
CA GLY A 38 14.51 22.18 -3.21
C GLY A 38 13.90 23.48 -2.72
N GLY A 39 14.59 24.13 -1.77
CA GLY A 39 14.18 25.40 -1.23
C GLY A 39 15.06 25.88 -0.07
N GLN A 40 14.59 26.92 0.62
CA GLN A 40 15.23 27.44 1.83
C GLN A 40 14.19 27.50 2.95
N PRO A 41 14.54 27.17 4.20
CA PRO A 41 15.88 26.66 4.63
C PRO A 41 16.14 25.21 4.17
N LYS A 42 17.39 24.85 3.93
CA LYS A 42 17.79 23.52 3.44
C LYS A 42 17.37 22.40 4.39
N GLU A 43 17.43 22.63 5.68
CA GLU A 43 17.04 21.67 6.72
C GLU A 43 15.59 21.20 6.58
N LEU A 44 14.73 22.00 5.93
CA LEU A 44 13.36 21.63 5.61
C LEU A 44 13.25 20.81 4.31
N TYR A 45 14.00 21.20 3.27
CA TYR A 45 13.83 20.68 1.92
C TYR A 45 14.74 19.46 1.61
N ASP A 46 15.95 19.40 2.17
CA ASP A 46 16.86 18.27 1.98
C ASP A 46 16.24 16.92 2.41
N PRO A 47 15.49 16.83 3.54
CA PRO A 47 14.76 15.60 3.90
C PRO A 47 13.63 15.25 2.92
N ILE A 48 12.96 16.24 2.34
CA ILE A 48 11.89 16.04 1.34
C ILE A 48 12.50 15.40 0.09
N GLU A 49 13.55 16.01 -0.44
CA GLU A 49 14.26 15.50 -1.61
C GLU A 49 14.82 14.10 -1.34
N TYR A 50 15.48 13.90 -0.19
CA TYR A 50 16.00 12.60 0.25
C TYR A 50 14.91 11.52 0.24
N THR A 51 13.70 11.83 0.68
CA THR A 51 12.60 10.86 0.78
C THR A 51 11.95 10.59 -0.58
N ILE A 52 11.63 11.63 -1.35
CA ILE A 52 10.95 11.49 -2.64
C ILE A 52 11.85 10.80 -3.67
N LEU A 53 13.15 11.08 -3.68
CA LEU A 53 14.10 10.47 -4.63
C LEU A 53 14.53 9.04 -4.28
N GLN A 54 14.11 8.50 -3.12
CA GLN A 54 14.36 7.09 -2.83
C GLN A 54 13.63 6.17 -3.82
N SER A 55 14.28 5.07 -4.15
CA SER A 55 13.66 4.02 -4.97
C SER A 55 12.44 3.40 -4.27
N GLY A 56 11.41 3.10 -5.03
CA GLY A 56 10.20 2.45 -4.52
C GLY A 56 9.33 1.90 -5.66
N LYS A 57 8.38 1.06 -5.33
CA LYS A 57 7.46 0.43 -6.32
C LYS A 57 6.49 1.42 -6.96
N ARG A 58 6.34 2.63 -6.39
CA ARG A 58 5.47 3.70 -6.89
C ARG A 58 4.05 3.23 -7.24
N LEU A 59 3.46 2.36 -6.40
CA LEU A 59 2.18 1.71 -6.69
C LEU A 59 1.05 2.72 -6.94
N ARG A 60 0.93 3.72 -6.07
CA ARG A 60 -0.14 4.73 -6.12
C ARG A 60 -0.04 5.62 -7.36
N PRO A 61 1.12 6.19 -7.70
CA PRO A 61 1.32 6.89 -8.97
C PRO A 61 0.94 6.06 -10.19
N ILE A 62 1.40 4.80 -10.25
CA ILE A 62 1.14 3.93 -11.41
C ILE A 62 -0.36 3.57 -11.51
N LEU A 63 -1.04 3.33 -10.40
CA LEU A 63 -2.50 3.13 -10.40
C LEU A 63 -3.25 4.36 -10.91
N CYS A 64 -2.83 5.57 -10.54
CA CYS A 64 -3.40 6.82 -11.04
C CYS A 64 -3.22 6.95 -12.56
N LEU A 65 -2.02 6.70 -13.06
CA LEU A 65 -1.71 6.76 -14.48
C LEU A 65 -2.45 5.69 -15.28
N LEU A 66 -2.53 4.45 -14.77
CA LEU A 66 -3.29 3.36 -15.38
C LEU A 66 -4.80 3.66 -15.43
N ALA A 67 -5.35 4.29 -14.40
CA ALA A 67 -6.75 4.72 -14.39
C ALA A 67 -7.02 5.82 -15.41
N CYS A 68 -6.10 6.75 -15.59
CA CYS A 68 -6.20 7.78 -16.65
C CYS A 68 -6.11 7.13 -18.04
N ASP A 69 -5.16 6.24 -18.28
CA ASP A 69 -5.00 5.49 -19.54
C ASP A 69 -6.25 4.66 -19.89
N LEU A 70 -6.86 4.01 -18.89
CA LEU A 70 -8.09 3.20 -19.02
C LEU A 70 -9.22 3.98 -19.71
N PHE A 71 -9.41 5.24 -19.34
CA PHE A 71 -10.45 6.12 -19.91
C PHE A 71 -9.94 6.99 -21.06
N GLY A 72 -8.68 6.87 -21.47
CA GLY A 72 -8.08 7.62 -22.58
C GLY A 72 -7.85 9.09 -22.25
N GLY A 73 -7.56 9.41 -20.98
CA GLY A 73 -7.27 10.76 -20.52
C GLY A 73 -5.86 11.24 -20.90
N ASP A 74 -5.57 12.48 -20.53
CA ASP A 74 -4.27 13.13 -20.75
C ASP A 74 -3.27 12.69 -19.67
N GLU A 75 -2.35 11.79 -20.01
CA GLU A 75 -1.32 11.28 -19.11
C GLU A 75 -0.45 12.40 -18.51
N GLN A 76 -0.19 13.49 -19.25
CA GLN A 76 0.60 14.63 -18.75
C GLN A 76 -0.14 15.38 -17.63
N GLN A 77 -1.47 15.46 -17.71
CA GLN A 77 -2.30 15.99 -16.62
C GLN A 77 -2.32 15.06 -15.41
N ALA A 78 -2.27 13.72 -15.64
CA ALA A 78 -2.29 12.70 -14.60
C ALA A 78 -0.96 12.59 -13.81
N LEU A 79 0.16 13.06 -14.36
CA LEU A 79 1.44 13.09 -13.65
C LEU A 79 1.39 13.95 -12.38
N TRP A 80 0.60 15.03 -12.37
CA TRP A 80 0.47 15.90 -11.20
C TRP A 80 -0.26 15.22 -10.02
N PRO A 81 -1.46 14.62 -10.18
CA PRO A 81 -2.07 13.87 -9.09
C PRO A 81 -1.26 12.63 -8.70
N ALA A 82 -0.55 12.00 -9.64
CA ALA A 82 0.37 10.92 -9.33
C ALA A 82 1.51 11.39 -8.39
N LEU A 83 2.07 12.59 -8.64
CA LEU A 83 3.06 13.21 -7.78
C LEU A 83 2.44 13.65 -6.43
N ALA A 84 1.22 14.18 -6.43
CA ALA A 84 0.51 14.53 -5.21
C ALA A 84 0.33 13.31 -4.29
N LEU A 85 -0.09 12.18 -4.85
CA LEU A 85 -0.25 10.91 -4.13
C LEU A 85 1.07 10.39 -3.57
N GLU A 86 2.14 10.45 -4.35
CA GLU A 86 3.45 9.99 -3.90
C GLU A 86 4.03 10.88 -2.82
N THR A 87 3.88 12.22 -2.97
CA THR A 87 4.32 13.19 -1.97
C THR A 87 3.53 13.01 -0.67
N PHE A 88 2.20 12.89 -0.76
CA PHE A 88 1.35 12.61 0.38
C PHE A 88 1.70 11.28 1.06
N HIS A 89 1.90 10.22 0.30
CA HIS A 89 2.30 8.93 0.87
C HIS A 89 3.65 8.99 1.58
N ASN A 90 4.63 9.69 1.02
CA ASN A 90 5.93 9.84 1.70
C ASN A 90 5.82 10.73 2.95
N PHE A 91 4.92 11.73 2.98
CA PHE A 91 4.56 12.44 4.20
C PHE A 91 4.08 11.46 5.30
N THR A 92 3.10 10.59 4.97
CA THR A 92 2.61 9.63 5.98
C THR A 92 3.72 8.71 6.48
N LEU A 93 4.63 8.27 5.60
CA LEU A 93 5.76 7.42 6.00
C LEU A 93 6.75 8.12 6.94
N ILE A 94 7.03 9.42 6.71
CA ILE A 94 7.91 10.21 7.61
C ILE A 94 7.31 10.32 9.00
N HIS A 95 6.00 10.59 9.09
CA HIS A 95 5.31 10.70 10.38
C HIS A 95 5.14 9.35 11.07
N ASP A 96 4.84 8.28 10.32
CA ASP A 96 4.83 6.91 10.84
C ASP A 96 6.19 6.53 11.45
N ASP A 97 7.30 6.84 10.75
CA ASP A 97 8.65 6.56 11.25
C ASP A 97 8.96 7.24 12.59
N ILE A 98 8.38 8.43 12.85
CA ILE A 98 8.50 9.10 14.15
C ILE A 98 7.72 8.36 15.23
N MET A 99 6.45 8.01 14.92
CA MET A 99 5.56 7.32 15.86
C MET A 99 6.11 5.93 16.22
N ASP A 100 6.60 5.19 15.23
CA ASP A 100 7.16 3.85 15.39
C ASP A 100 8.63 3.88 15.89
N LYS A 101 9.26 5.06 16.00
CA LYS A 101 10.70 5.23 16.29
C LYS A 101 11.58 4.39 15.37
N ALA A 102 11.18 4.25 14.13
CA ALA A 102 11.80 3.37 13.15
C ALA A 102 13.19 3.89 12.75
N PRO A 103 14.29 3.12 12.91
CA PRO A 103 15.63 3.58 12.52
C PRO A 103 15.86 3.50 11.02
N LEU A 104 15.24 2.54 10.35
CA LEU A 104 15.44 2.24 8.93
C LEU A 104 14.10 2.10 8.20
N ARG A 105 14.08 2.57 6.94
CA ARG A 105 13.02 2.31 5.97
C ARG A 105 13.63 1.99 4.61
N ARG A 106 13.24 0.85 4.03
CA ARG A 106 13.78 0.38 2.74
C ARG A 106 15.32 0.28 2.74
N GLY A 107 15.91 -0.12 3.88
CA GLY A 107 17.35 -0.27 4.06
C GLY A 107 18.14 1.04 4.20
N LYS A 108 17.45 2.20 4.31
CA LYS A 108 18.07 3.50 4.56
C LYS A 108 17.59 4.10 5.87
N GLU A 109 18.39 4.97 6.47
CA GLU A 109 17.98 5.72 7.65
C GLU A 109 16.70 6.51 7.39
N THR A 110 15.78 6.49 8.35
CA THR A 110 14.58 7.35 8.31
C THR A 110 14.97 8.82 8.45
N VAL A 111 14.09 9.74 8.05
CA VAL A 111 14.33 11.18 8.28
C VAL A 111 14.47 11.47 9.77
N TYR A 112 13.64 10.82 10.59
CA TYR A 112 13.71 10.88 12.05
C TYR A 112 15.09 10.52 12.60
N GLN A 113 15.70 9.44 12.10
CA GLN A 113 17.00 8.97 12.53
C GLN A 113 18.16 9.82 12.00
N LYS A 114 18.08 10.19 10.70
CA LYS A 114 19.17 10.89 10.00
C LYS A 114 19.27 12.36 10.39
N TRP A 115 18.16 13.00 10.70
CA TRP A 115 18.11 14.39 11.18
C TRP A 115 17.62 14.44 12.62
N ASN A 116 16.35 14.57 12.86
CA ASN A 116 15.69 14.46 14.18
C ASN A 116 14.17 14.52 14.00
N ALA A 117 13.42 14.40 15.11
CA ALA A 117 11.96 14.44 15.11
C ALA A 117 11.38 15.78 14.62
N ASP A 118 11.95 16.91 15.05
CA ASP A 118 11.44 18.23 14.69
C ASP A 118 11.54 18.50 13.19
N ILE A 119 12.67 18.14 12.58
CA ILE A 119 12.87 18.24 11.14
C ILE A 119 11.95 17.28 10.39
N ALA A 120 11.78 16.03 10.88
CA ALA A 120 10.87 15.07 10.27
C ALA A 120 9.41 15.56 10.29
N ILE A 121 8.95 16.14 11.41
CA ILE A 121 7.61 16.73 11.52
C ILE A 121 7.45 17.85 10.48
N LEU A 122 8.35 18.85 10.50
CA LEU A 122 8.23 20.01 9.62
C LEU A 122 8.35 19.67 8.14
N SER A 123 9.24 18.74 7.79
CA SER A 123 9.39 18.27 6.40
C SER A 123 8.14 17.51 5.95
N GLY A 124 7.56 16.70 6.82
CA GLY A 124 6.28 16.02 6.56
C GLY A 124 5.13 17.02 6.36
N ASP A 125 5.00 18.03 7.21
CA ASP A 125 3.98 19.07 7.08
C ASP A 125 4.12 19.85 5.77
N ALA A 126 5.37 20.20 5.39
CA ALA A 126 5.64 20.83 4.11
C ALA A 126 5.23 19.92 2.93
N MET A 127 5.54 18.62 2.99
CA MET A 127 5.12 17.65 1.97
C MET A 127 3.60 17.51 1.90
N PHE A 128 2.89 17.54 3.02
CA PHE A 128 1.43 17.58 3.05
C PHE A 128 0.89 18.77 2.27
N ALA A 129 1.42 19.96 2.52
CA ALA A 129 1.04 21.17 1.79
C ALA A 129 1.40 21.10 0.29
N MET A 130 2.61 20.60 -0.05
CA MET A 130 3.05 20.42 -1.43
C MET A 130 2.14 19.42 -2.20
N ALA A 131 1.68 18.36 -1.55
CA ALA A 131 0.75 17.40 -2.17
C ALA A 131 -0.53 18.08 -2.65
N PHE A 132 -1.11 19.00 -1.86
CA PHE A 132 -2.27 19.80 -2.29
C PHE A 132 -1.93 20.76 -3.42
N GLN A 133 -0.75 21.38 -3.41
CA GLN A 133 -0.30 22.23 -4.51
C GLN A 133 -0.19 21.43 -5.82
N TYR A 134 0.31 20.21 -5.79
CA TYR A 134 0.37 19.33 -6.96
C TYR A 134 -1.04 18.85 -7.39
N ALA A 135 -1.90 18.50 -6.45
CA ALA A 135 -3.28 18.10 -6.72
C ALA A 135 -4.09 19.17 -7.45
N LEU A 136 -3.77 20.45 -7.23
CA LEU A 136 -4.44 21.59 -7.85
C LEU A 136 -3.94 21.93 -9.27
N LYS A 137 -2.85 21.31 -9.75
CA LYS A 137 -2.24 21.63 -11.07
C LYS A 137 -3.08 21.20 -12.29
N PRO A 138 -3.74 20.03 -12.31
CA PRO A 138 -4.53 19.61 -13.47
C PRO A 138 -5.78 20.51 -13.65
N LYS A 139 -6.41 20.39 -14.83
CA LYS A 139 -7.66 21.13 -15.12
C LYS A 139 -8.76 20.87 -14.07
N LYS A 140 -8.85 19.65 -13.56
CA LYS A 140 -9.77 19.26 -12.48
C LYS A 140 -9.14 19.33 -11.08
N GLY A 141 -8.20 20.22 -10.88
CA GLY A 141 -7.44 20.31 -9.64
C GLY A 141 -8.29 20.49 -8.38
N ALA A 142 -9.41 21.23 -8.46
CA ALA A 142 -10.30 21.40 -7.32
C ALA A 142 -10.95 20.09 -6.87
N GLU A 143 -11.43 19.26 -7.81
CA GLU A 143 -12.01 17.95 -7.54
C GLU A 143 -10.97 16.99 -6.96
N ILE A 144 -9.76 16.97 -7.55
CA ILE A 144 -8.64 16.14 -7.12
C ILE A 144 -8.16 16.53 -5.71
N ALA A 145 -8.08 17.82 -5.42
CA ALA A 145 -7.73 18.32 -4.08
C ALA A 145 -8.80 17.94 -3.03
N GLN A 146 -10.09 17.95 -3.39
CA GLN A 146 -11.16 17.46 -2.52
C GLN A 146 -11.02 15.96 -2.22
N GLN A 147 -10.70 15.15 -3.23
CA GLN A 147 -10.45 13.72 -3.07
C GLN A 147 -9.25 13.49 -2.15
N LEU A 148 -8.15 14.26 -2.33
CA LEU A 148 -6.98 14.20 -1.45
C LEU A 148 -7.33 14.59 -0.02
N GLY A 149 -8.12 15.64 0.19
CA GLY A 149 -8.54 16.10 1.51
C GLY A 149 -9.38 15.08 2.26
N LYS A 150 -10.28 14.39 1.53
CA LYS A 150 -11.09 13.30 2.09
C LYS A 150 -10.20 12.14 2.56
N VAL A 151 -9.36 11.62 1.66
CA VAL A 151 -8.50 10.47 1.99
C VAL A 151 -7.46 10.80 3.04
N ALA A 152 -6.96 12.04 3.08
CA ALA A 152 -6.02 12.48 4.11
C ALA A 152 -6.60 12.34 5.52
N ARG A 153 -7.87 12.73 5.70
CA ARG A 153 -8.57 12.55 6.98
C ARG A 153 -8.79 11.08 7.29
N GLU A 154 -9.25 10.28 6.32
CA GLU A 154 -9.49 8.83 6.50
C GLU A 154 -8.20 8.10 6.93
N ILE A 155 -7.04 8.47 6.36
CA ILE A 155 -5.75 7.90 6.75
C ILE A 155 -5.36 8.29 8.18
N CYS A 156 -5.60 9.54 8.60
CA CYS A 156 -5.37 9.96 9.98
C CYS A 156 -6.27 9.18 10.96
N GLU A 157 -7.53 8.97 10.59
CA GLU A 157 -8.47 8.15 11.38
C GLU A 157 -7.95 6.70 11.51
N GLY A 158 -7.50 6.09 10.40
CA GLY A 158 -6.91 4.74 10.39
C GLY A 158 -5.62 4.65 11.22
N GLN A 159 -4.73 5.64 11.11
CA GLN A 159 -3.50 5.69 11.91
C GLN A 159 -3.80 5.84 13.40
N GLN A 160 -4.81 6.64 13.76
CA GLN A 160 -5.22 6.77 15.17
C GLN A 160 -5.82 5.47 15.70
N MET A 161 -6.57 4.71 14.88
CA MET A 161 -7.07 3.38 15.28
C MET A 161 -5.91 2.42 15.53
N ASP A 162 -4.91 2.40 14.64
CA ASP A 162 -3.72 1.55 14.77
C ASP A 162 -2.97 1.83 16.09
N LEU A 163 -2.70 3.09 16.39
CA LEU A 163 -2.09 3.50 17.68
C LEU A 163 -2.95 3.09 18.89
N ASN A 164 -4.28 3.23 18.79
CA ASN A 164 -5.18 2.82 19.87
C ASN A 164 -5.11 1.30 20.10
N PHE A 165 -4.94 0.49 19.06
CA PHE A 165 -4.87 -0.97 19.16
C PHE A 165 -3.65 -1.47 19.93
N GLU A 166 -2.57 -0.69 20.00
CA GLU A 166 -1.42 -1.02 20.85
C GLU A 166 -1.79 -1.14 22.32
N THR A 167 -2.71 -0.30 22.79
CA THR A 167 -3.10 -0.19 24.22
C THR A 167 -4.42 -0.87 24.55
N LEU A 168 -5.32 -1.05 23.57
CA LEU A 168 -6.60 -1.71 23.78
C LEU A 168 -6.44 -3.21 24.03
N GLY A 169 -7.09 -3.73 25.09
CA GLY A 169 -7.07 -5.15 25.41
C GLY A 169 -7.74 -6.03 24.37
N ASN A 170 -8.90 -5.60 23.87
CA ASN A 170 -9.71 -6.35 22.92
C ASN A 170 -9.88 -5.54 21.65
N VAL A 171 -9.39 -6.10 20.53
CA VAL A 171 -9.61 -5.61 19.17
C VAL A 171 -10.34 -6.71 18.41
N THR A 172 -11.38 -6.37 17.68
CA THR A 172 -12.14 -7.30 16.84
C THR A 172 -11.60 -7.35 15.43
N ILE A 173 -11.91 -8.42 14.69
CA ILE A 173 -11.57 -8.53 13.26
C ILE A 173 -12.19 -7.40 12.46
N ASP A 174 -13.43 -7.01 12.72
CA ASP A 174 -14.12 -5.92 12.02
C ASP A 174 -13.43 -4.57 12.25
N GLU A 175 -12.99 -4.28 13.47
CA GLU A 175 -12.22 -3.07 13.79
C GLU A 175 -10.86 -3.07 13.08
N TYR A 176 -10.19 -4.21 13.03
CA TYR A 176 -8.93 -4.34 12.28
C TYR A 176 -9.12 -4.12 10.78
N LEU A 177 -10.15 -4.73 10.18
CA LEU A 177 -10.48 -4.53 8.77
C LEU A 177 -10.81 -3.06 8.46
N GLU A 178 -11.54 -2.38 9.33
CA GLU A 178 -11.80 -0.94 9.17
C GLU A 178 -10.52 -0.12 9.27
N MET A 179 -9.64 -0.42 10.21
CA MET A 179 -8.35 0.26 10.35
C MET A 179 -7.49 0.11 9.09
N ILE A 180 -7.32 -1.10 8.54
CA ILE A 180 -6.53 -1.29 7.31
C ILE A 180 -7.21 -0.70 6.08
N ARG A 181 -8.54 -0.67 6.04
CA ARG A 181 -9.29 0.04 5.01
C ARG A 181 -8.91 1.52 5.00
N LEU A 182 -8.97 2.17 6.16
CA LEU A 182 -8.66 3.59 6.33
C LEU A 182 -7.17 3.90 6.17
N LYS A 183 -6.29 3.10 6.76
CA LYS A 183 -4.83 3.36 6.73
C LYS A 183 -4.20 3.05 5.37
N THR A 184 -4.68 2.01 4.66
CA THR A 184 -4.00 1.48 3.47
C THR A 184 -4.87 1.52 2.22
N ALA A 185 -6.09 0.95 2.24
CA ALA A 185 -6.86 0.71 1.04
C ALA A 185 -7.41 2.00 0.40
N VAL A 186 -7.86 2.96 1.20
CA VAL A 186 -8.46 4.22 0.70
C VAL A 186 -7.50 5.01 -0.19
N LEU A 187 -6.18 5.00 0.07
CA LEU A 187 -5.22 5.74 -0.75
C LEU A 187 -4.98 5.07 -2.11
N LEU A 188 -5.06 3.74 -2.18
CA LEU A 188 -5.00 3.01 -3.46
C LEU A 188 -6.27 3.27 -4.29
N ALA A 189 -7.43 3.24 -3.65
CA ALA A 189 -8.71 3.58 -4.28
C ALA A 189 -8.75 5.02 -4.78
N THR A 190 -8.28 5.98 -3.97
CA THR A 190 -8.20 7.39 -4.34
C THR A 190 -7.22 7.62 -5.50
N ALA A 191 -6.13 6.85 -5.58
CA ALA A 191 -5.21 6.95 -6.72
C ALA A 191 -5.92 6.61 -8.04
N LEU A 192 -6.69 5.54 -8.07
CA LEU A 192 -7.51 5.17 -9.22
C LEU A 192 -8.59 6.22 -9.51
N GLN A 193 -9.27 6.70 -8.48
CA GLN A 193 -10.29 7.74 -8.58
C GLN A 193 -9.73 9.02 -9.22
N MET A 194 -8.57 9.50 -8.75
CA MET A 194 -7.94 10.71 -9.28
C MET A 194 -7.57 10.56 -10.75
N GLY A 195 -7.00 9.41 -11.15
CA GLY A 195 -6.69 9.12 -12.56
C GLY A 195 -7.93 9.13 -13.45
N ALA A 196 -9.01 8.49 -13.01
CA ALA A 196 -10.30 8.50 -13.71
C ALA A 196 -10.93 9.91 -13.79
N THR A 197 -10.78 10.72 -12.72
CA THR A 197 -11.23 12.11 -12.68
C THR A 197 -10.49 12.96 -13.70
N VAL A 198 -9.17 12.81 -13.85
CA VAL A 198 -8.39 13.49 -14.90
C VAL A 198 -8.89 13.14 -16.30
N ALA A 199 -9.31 11.90 -16.49
CA ALA A 199 -9.81 11.40 -17.79
C ALA A 199 -11.29 11.70 -18.06
N ASP A 200 -11.95 12.51 -17.24
CA ASP A 200 -13.38 12.82 -17.40
C ASP A 200 -14.29 11.57 -17.41
N ALA A 201 -13.93 10.51 -16.70
CA ALA A 201 -14.76 9.32 -16.55
C ALA A 201 -16.10 9.67 -15.88
N ASN A 202 -17.16 8.91 -16.21
CA ASN A 202 -18.45 9.10 -15.57
C ASN A 202 -18.44 8.65 -14.09
N GLU A 203 -19.35 9.21 -13.29
CA GLU A 203 -19.40 8.96 -11.84
C GLU A 203 -19.56 7.48 -11.48
N ALA A 204 -20.33 6.72 -12.26
CA ALA A 204 -20.55 5.30 -12.00
C ALA A 204 -19.26 4.49 -12.18
N ASP A 205 -18.52 4.73 -13.27
CA ASP A 205 -17.25 4.07 -13.53
C ASP A 205 -16.16 4.49 -12.52
N ILE A 206 -16.14 5.77 -12.09
CA ILE A 206 -15.28 6.25 -11.01
C ILE A 206 -15.58 5.50 -9.71
N HIS A 207 -16.86 5.29 -9.38
CA HIS A 207 -17.25 4.55 -8.19
C HIS A 207 -16.82 3.07 -8.25
N HIS A 208 -17.07 2.39 -9.37
CA HIS A 208 -16.62 1.02 -9.58
C HIS A 208 -15.08 0.90 -9.46
N LEU A 209 -14.36 1.89 -9.98
CA LEU A 209 -12.90 1.90 -9.89
C LEU A 209 -12.41 2.15 -8.46
N TYR A 210 -13.13 2.97 -7.69
CA TYR A 210 -12.86 3.15 -6.27
C TYR A 210 -13.10 1.85 -5.49
N ASP A 211 -14.21 1.16 -5.73
CA ASP A 211 -14.51 -0.14 -5.11
C ASP A 211 -13.46 -1.21 -5.47
N PHE A 212 -13.02 -1.23 -6.72
CA PHE A 212 -11.90 -2.06 -7.16
C PHE A 212 -10.65 -1.77 -6.31
N GLY A 213 -10.31 -0.49 -6.13
CA GLY A 213 -9.14 -0.05 -5.37
C GLY A 213 -9.22 -0.39 -3.88
N ILE A 214 -10.39 -0.24 -3.26
CA ILE A 214 -10.64 -0.64 -1.87
C ILE A 214 -10.39 -2.14 -1.69
N ASN A 215 -11.04 -2.97 -2.50
CA ASN A 215 -10.93 -4.42 -2.35
C ASN A 215 -9.51 -4.93 -2.65
N MET A 216 -8.85 -4.38 -3.68
CA MET A 216 -7.45 -4.66 -3.97
C MET A 216 -6.54 -4.24 -2.80
N GLY A 217 -6.78 -3.08 -2.18
CA GLY A 217 -6.02 -2.58 -1.05
C GLY A 217 -6.18 -3.43 0.21
N MET A 218 -7.39 -3.95 0.46
CA MET A 218 -7.66 -4.88 1.56
C MET A 218 -6.90 -6.19 1.39
N SER A 219 -7.00 -6.81 0.21
CA SER A 219 -6.24 -8.03 -0.12
C SER A 219 -4.72 -7.80 0.00
N PHE A 220 -4.23 -6.65 -0.48
CA PHE A 220 -2.83 -6.26 -0.41
C PHE A 220 -2.31 -6.18 1.03
N GLN A 221 -3.08 -5.57 1.96
CA GLN A 221 -2.66 -5.44 3.35
C GLN A 221 -2.65 -6.81 4.06
N LEU A 222 -3.70 -7.61 3.87
CA LEU A 222 -3.73 -8.97 4.41
C LEU A 222 -2.57 -9.83 3.90
N GLN A 223 -2.16 -9.64 2.64
CA GLN A 223 -0.97 -10.27 2.09
C GLN A 223 0.32 -9.77 2.76
N ASP A 224 0.43 -8.47 3.03
CA ASP A 224 1.59 -7.91 3.74
C ASP A 224 1.70 -8.52 5.16
N ASP A 225 0.58 -8.70 5.87
CA ASP A 225 0.54 -9.36 7.19
C ASP A 225 1.05 -10.83 7.10
N ILE A 226 0.64 -11.58 6.07
CA ILE A 226 1.15 -12.94 5.84
C ILE A 226 2.65 -12.93 5.53
N LEU A 227 3.08 -12.01 4.67
CA LEU A 227 4.46 -11.95 4.22
C LEU A 227 5.43 -11.52 5.33
N ASP A 228 4.99 -10.75 6.30
CA ASP A 228 5.80 -10.39 7.47
C ASP A 228 6.32 -11.62 8.21
N LEU A 229 5.47 -12.66 8.33
CA LEU A 229 5.83 -13.93 9.00
C LEU A 229 6.35 -15.02 8.06
N TYR A 230 5.80 -15.15 6.86
CA TYR A 230 5.98 -16.33 6.01
C TYR A 230 6.88 -16.10 4.80
N SER A 231 7.53 -14.93 4.67
CA SER A 231 8.46 -14.66 3.58
C SER A 231 9.91 -14.88 3.98
N ASP A 232 10.75 -15.25 3.00
CA ASP A 232 12.19 -15.26 3.17
C ASP A 232 12.73 -13.84 3.32
N VAL A 233 13.55 -13.61 4.35
CA VAL A 233 14.17 -12.32 4.71
C VAL A 233 14.93 -11.70 3.52
N GLU A 234 15.61 -12.54 2.71
CA GLU A 234 16.37 -12.08 1.54
C GLU A 234 15.48 -11.49 0.43
N VAL A 235 14.22 -11.91 0.35
CA VAL A 235 13.26 -11.49 -0.69
C VAL A 235 12.45 -10.27 -0.26
N PHE A 236 12.08 -10.18 1.01
CA PHE A 236 11.14 -9.16 1.51
C PHE A 236 11.84 -7.90 2.03
N GLY A 237 13.10 -8.02 2.47
CA GLY A 237 13.92 -6.87 2.94
C GLY A 237 13.43 -6.22 4.23
N LYS A 238 12.52 -6.87 4.97
CA LYS A 238 12.06 -6.50 6.32
C LYS A 238 12.53 -7.54 7.32
N ARG A 239 12.50 -7.18 8.62
CA ARG A 239 12.72 -8.10 9.73
C ARG A 239 11.65 -9.19 9.70
N HIS A 240 12.02 -10.45 9.83
CA HIS A 240 11.09 -11.58 9.91
C HIS A 240 10.24 -11.47 11.19
N GLY A 241 8.90 -11.58 11.04
CA GLY A 241 7.98 -11.55 12.17
C GLY A 241 7.96 -10.22 12.94
N GLY A 242 8.27 -9.10 12.29
CA GLY A 242 8.33 -7.79 12.91
C GLY A 242 7.03 -7.41 13.63
N ASP A 243 5.88 -7.69 13.04
CA ASP A 243 4.58 -7.41 13.64
C ASP A 243 4.34 -8.20 14.94
N MET A 244 4.81 -9.45 15.00
CA MET A 244 4.73 -10.25 16.22
C MET A 244 5.72 -9.79 17.27
N ALA A 245 6.92 -9.43 16.85
CA ALA A 245 7.93 -8.85 17.71
C ALA A 245 7.37 -7.60 18.42
N ASP A 246 6.71 -6.73 17.69
CA ASP A 246 6.13 -5.48 18.18
C ASP A 246 4.75 -5.65 18.84
N ASN A 247 4.27 -6.89 19.03
CA ASN A 247 2.96 -7.21 19.61
C ASN A 247 1.77 -6.61 18.83
N LYS A 248 1.89 -6.41 17.52
CA LYS A 248 0.83 -5.88 16.68
C LYS A 248 -0.31 -6.89 16.55
N LYS A 249 -1.54 -6.43 16.79
CA LYS A 249 -2.75 -7.24 16.69
C LYS A 249 -3.24 -7.29 15.25
N THR A 250 -2.46 -7.96 14.38
CA THR A 250 -2.80 -8.14 12.96
C THR A 250 -3.97 -9.10 12.76
N TYR A 251 -4.45 -9.21 11.53
CA TYR A 251 -5.50 -10.16 11.18
C TYR A 251 -5.13 -11.61 11.56
N LEU A 252 -3.85 -11.99 11.40
CA LEU A 252 -3.34 -13.32 11.78
C LEU A 252 -3.55 -13.58 13.27
N TYR A 253 -3.18 -12.63 14.13
CA TYR A 253 -3.36 -12.76 15.57
C TYR A 253 -4.84 -12.88 15.96
N LEU A 254 -5.68 -11.99 15.43
CA LEU A 254 -7.11 -11.96 15.75
C LEU A 254 -7.81 -13.25 15.27
N LYS A 255 -7.45 -13.73 14.08
CA LYS A 255 -7.97 -14.99 13.54
C LYS A 255 -7.48 -16.21 14.33
N ALA A 256 -6.23 -16.19 14.76
CA ALA A 256 -5.70 -17.22 15.65
C ALA A 256 -6.49 -17.27 16.98
N LEU A 257 -6.80 -16.14 17.58
CA LEU A 257 -7.63 -16.09 18.80
C LEU A 257 -9.03 -16.65 18.57
N GLU A 258 -9.65 -16.40 17.41
CA GLU A 258 -10.97 -16.93 17.05
C GLU A 258 -10.95 -18.48 16.96
N LEU A 259 -9.91 -19.05 16.36
CA LEU A 259 -9.78 -20.48 16.10
C LEU A 259 -9.19 -21.26 17.29
N ALA A 260 -8.58 -20.57 18.25
CA ALA A 260 -7.79 -21.18 19.32
C ALA A 260 -8.62 -21.94 20.33
N SER A 261 -8.06 -23.05 20.84
CA SER A 261 -8.47 -23.68 22.08
C SER A 261 -8.23 -22.70 23.27
N GLU A 262 -8.90 -22.91 24.39
CA GLU A 262 -8.66 -22.10 25.62
C GLU A 262 -7.18 -22.09 26.04
N LYS A 263 -6.46 -23.19 25.83
CA LYS A 263 -5.03 -23.31 26.12
C LYS A 263 -4.20 -22.45 25.18
N ASP A 264 -4.45 -22.55 23.85
CA ASP A 264 -3.70 -21.79 22.86
C ASP A 264 -3.99 -20.30 22.93
N ARG A 265 -5.26 -19.92 23.19
CA ARG A 265 -5.68 -18.53 23.43
C ARG A 265 -4.88 -17.90 24.56
N LYS A 266 -4.86 -18.53 25.75
CA LYS A 266 -4.08 -18.02 26.89
C LYS A 266 -2.60 -17.90 26.59
N ARG A 267 -2.07 -18.84 25.80
CA ARG A 267 -0.66 -18.81 25.41
C ARG A 267 -0.37 -17.66 24.46
N LEU A 268 -1.19 -17.45 23.43
CA LEU A 268 -1.07 -16.34 22.51
C LEU A 268 -1.19 -14.98 23.24
N GLU A 269 -2.21 -14.82 24.08
CA GLU A 269 -2.40 -13.61 24.88
C GLU A 269 -1.17 -13.32 25.73
N HIS A 270 -0.57 -14.35 26.36
CA HIS A 270 0.64 -14.19 27.13
C HIS A 270 1.84 -13.77 26.27
N LEU A 271 2.07 -14.42 25.12
CA LEU A 271 3.18 -14.10 24.20
C LEU A 271 3.11 -12.65 23.72
N PHE A 272 1.90 -12.12 23.48
CA PHE A 272 1.67 -10.74 23.05
C PHE A 272 1.72 -9.70 24.17
N THR A 273 1.99 -10.12 25.43
CA THR A 273 2.31 -9.21 26.54
C THR A 273 3.81 -9.13 26.81
N LEU A 274 4.60 -10.03 26.27
CA LEU A 274 6.05 -10.07 26.50
C LEU A 274 6.71 -8.90 25.78
N ARG A 275 7.40 -8.04 26.54
CA ARG A 275 8.31 -7.03 25.99
C ARG A 275 9.66 -7.69 25.70
N ILE A 276 10.20 -7.38 24.54
CA ILE A 276 11.36 -8.08 23.97
C ILE A 276 12.63 -7.54 24.62
N ASP A 277 13.20 -8.30 25.56
CA ASP A 277 14.60 -8.14 25.96
C ASP A 277 15.39 -9.46 25.83
N HIS A 278 14.70 -10.61 25.67
CA HIS A 278 15.29 -11.94 25.45
C HIS A 278 14.36 -12.79 24.59
N ASP A 279 14.94 -13.55 23.63
CA ASP A 279 14.32 -14.62 22.86
C ASP A 279 13.16 -14.22 21.92
N GLU A 280 13.36 -13.12 21.16
CA GLU A 280 12.41 -12.71 20.12
C GLU A 280 12.18 -13.81 19.09
N GLU A 281 13.24 -14.49 18.67
CA GLU A 281 13.18 -15.58 17.70
C GLU A 281 12.35 -16.76 18.24
N GLU A 282 12.54 -17.14 19.53
CA GLU A 282 11.73 -18.17 20.18
C GLU A 282 10.25 -17.80 20.25
N LYS A 283 9.93 -16.52 20.52
CA LYS A 283 8.55 -16.02 20.50
C LYS A 283 7.92 -16.14 19.13
N ILE A 284 8.62 -15.69 18.07
CA ILE A 284 8.13 -15.75 16.69
C ILE A 284 7.89 -17.20 16.27
N GLU A 285 8.85 -18.10 16.54
CA GLU A 285 8.71 -19.52 16.24
C GLU A 285 7.52 -20.17 16.97
N GLU A 286 7.31 -19.84 18.24
CA GLU A 286 6.18 -20.39 18.99
C GLU A 286 4.83 -19.86 18.48
N VAL A 287 4.72 -18.57 18.18
CA VAL A 287 3.51 -17.98 17.59
C VAL A 287 3.23 -18.59 16.23
N GLN A 288 4.25 -18.72 15.38
CA GLN A 288 4.13 -19.35 14.07
C GLN A 288 3.65 -20.80 14.18
N ALA A 289 4.22 -21.57 15.10
CA ALA A 289 3.80 -22.98 15.31
C ALA A 289 2.33 -23.08 15.75
N ILE A 290 1.82 -22.10 16.51
CA ILE A 290 0.40 -22.05 16.87
C ILE A 290 -0.44 -21.70 15.63
N TYR A 291 -0.04 -20.69 14.85
CA TYR A 291 -0.75 -20.29 13.63
C TYR A 291 -0.83 -21.42 12.60
N ASP A 292 0.26 -22.13 12.38
CA ASP A 292 0.32 -23.26 11.46
C ASP A 292 -0.62 -24.42 11.89
N ARG A 293 -0.62 -24.76 13.19
CA ARG A 293 -1.52 -25.77 13.74
C ARG A 293 -2.99 -25.42 13.62
N LEU A 294 -3.32 -24.12 13.71
CA LEU A 294 -4.68 -23.59 13.60
C LEU A 294 -5.08 -23.27 12.15
N HIS A 295 -4.20 -23.46 11.18
CA HIS A 295 -4.41 -23.14 9.77
C HIS A 295 -4.81 -21.66 9.55
N VAL A 296 -4.18 -20.74 10.31
CA VAL A 296 -4.50 -19.31 10.28
C VAL A 296 -4.18 -18.72 8.92
N LYS A 297 -3.02 -19.09 8.34
CA LYS A 297 -2.59 -18.60 7.02
C LYS A 297 -3.63 -18.90 5.95
N GLU A 298 -4.09 -20.16 5.89
CA GLU A 298 -5.10 -20.59 4.92
C GLU A 298 -6.44 -19.86 5.12
N ALA A 299 -6.81 -19.61 6.37
CA ALA A 299 -8.03 -18.84 6.68
C ALA A 299 -7.93 -17.39 6.19
N VAL A 300 -6.76 -16.74 6.35
CA VAL A 300 -6.52 -15.37 5.84
C VAL A 300 -6.47 -15.36 4.30
N GLU A 301 -5.83 -16.35 3.67
CA GLU A 301 -5.79 -16.50 2.22
C GLU A 301 -7.21 -16.62 1.61
N GLN A 302 -8.16 -17.26 2.29
CA GLN A 302 -9.57 -17.30 1.83
C GLN A 302 -10.23 -15.90 1.86
N VAL A 303 -9.96 -15.10 2.88
CA VAL A 303 -10.46 -13.73 2.97
C VAL A 303 -9.85 -12.84 1.88
N MET A 304 -8.56 -13.02 1.59
CA MET A 304 -7.90 -12.33 0.47
C MET A 304 -8.56 -12.69 -0.87
N LEU A 305 -8.84 -13.97 -1.13
CA LEU A 305 -9.52 -14.41 -2.35
C LEU A 305 -10.92 -13.79 -2.49
N ASP A 306 -11.65 -13.59 -1.39
CA ASP A 306 -12.95 -12.91 -1.41
C ASP A 306 -12.81 -11.42 -1.77
N TYR A 307 -11.79 -10.72 -1.25
CA TYR A 307 -11.50 -9.35 -1.64
C TYR A 307 -11.04 -9.26 -3.11
N ASP A 308 -10.17 -10.15 -3.57
CA ASP A 308 -9.74 -10.21 -4.96
C ASP A 308 -10.93 -10.41 -5.91
N ARG A 309 -11.84 -11.34 -5.56
CA ARG A 309 -13.08 -11.56 -6.34
C ARG A 309 -13.91 -10.29 -6.42
N LYS A 310 -14.18 -9.61 -5.29
CA LYS A 310 -14.94 -8.35 -5.25
C LYS A 310 -14.25 -7.25 -6.07
N ALA A 311 -12.92 -7.17 -6.01
CA ALA A 311 -12.15 -6.23 -6.82
C ALA A 311 -12.39 -6.48 -8.31
N PHE A 312 -12.24 -7.72 -8.79
CA PHE A 312 -12.43 -8.02 -10.21
C PHE A 312 -13.89 -7.92 -10.65
N GLU A 313 -14.87 -8.15 -9.79
CA GLU A 313 -16.29 -7.87 -10.04
C GLU A 313 -16.54 -6.36 -10.26
N ALA A 314 -15.94 -5.51 -9.41
CA ALA A 314 -16.02 -4.07 -9.58
C ALA A 314 -15.34 -3.58 -10.88
N LEU A 315 -14.17 -4.13 -11.20
CA LEU A 315 -13.49 -3.83 -12.48
C LEU A 315 -14.33 -4.28 -13.69
N ALA A 316 -15.01 -5.43 -13.61
CA ALA A 316 -15.88 -5.92 -14.68
C ALA A 316 -17.11 -5.02 -14.88
N ALA A 317 -17.63 -4.41 -13.82
CA ALA A 317 -18.81 -3.51 -13.87
C ALA A 317 -18.53 -2.18 -14.61
N ILE A 318 -17.27 -1.77 -14.76
CA ILE A 318 -16.89 -0.59 -15.55
C ILE A 318 -17.33 -0.78 -17.00
N GLN A 319 -18.02 0.23 -17.57
CA GLN A 319 -18.63 0.17 -18.91
C GLN A 319 -17.61 0.46 -20.02
N LEU A 320 -16.55 -0.34 -20.07
CA LEU A 320 -15.52 -0.29 -21.12
C LEU A 320 -15.23 -1.70 -21.64
N PRO A 321 -14.76 -1.83 -22.89
CA PRO A 321 -14.31 -3.11 -23.44
C PRO A 321 -13.20 -3.72 -22.58
N GLU A 322 -13.18 -5.06 -22.44
CA GLU A 322 -12.17 -5.78 -21.65
C GLU A 322 -10.73 -5.49 -22.12
N GLU A 323 -10.56 -5.25 -23.40
CA GLU A 323 -9.25 -4.88 -23.99
C GLU A 323 -8.68 -3.60 -23.36
N LYS A 324 -9.50 -2.64 -22.99
CA LYS A 324 -9.06 -1.43 -22.27
C LYS A 324 -8.68 -1.70 -20.83
N LYS A 325 -9.36 -2.64 -20.17
CA LYS A 325 -9.12 -2.99 -18.75
C LYS A 325 -7.87 -3.84 -18.54
N LYS A 326 -7.27 -4.39 -19.61
CA LYS A 326 -6.19 -5.38 -19.53
C LYS A 326 -4.96 -4.94 -18.74
N HIS A 327 -4.52 -3.68 -18.90
CA HIS A 327 -3.32 -3.19 -18.21
C HIS A 327 -3.55 -3.08 -16.71
N LEU A 328 -4.70 -2.53 -16.30
CA LEU A 328 -5.06 -2.41 -14.89
C LEU A 328 -5.29 -3.79 -14.26
N ARG A 329 -6.01 -4.70 -14.97
CA ARG A 329 -6.20 -6.08 -14.54
C ARG A 329 -4.87 -6.78 -14.29
N ALA A 330 -3.97 -6.74 -15.27
CA ALA A 330 -2.67 -7.40 -15.16
C ALA A 330 -1.80 -6.81 -14.05
N TYR A 331 -1.87 -5.50 -13.84
CA TYR A 331 -1.14 -4.87 -12.73
C TYR A 331 -1.68 -5.30 -11.37
N ALA A 332 -3.01 -5.42 -11.22
CA ALA A 332 -3.64 -5.96 -10.02
C ALA A 332 -3.25 -7.42 -9.78
N GLU A 333 -3.30 -8.27 -10.82
CA GLU A 333 -2.88 -9.67 -10.76
C GLU A 333 -1.39 -9.81 -10.37
N LEU A 334 -0.54 -8.90 -10.85
CA LEU A 334 0.88 -8.85 -10.45
C LEU A 334 1.03 -8.51 -8.96
N LEU A 335 0.18 -7.65 -8.43
CA LEU A 335 0.19 -7.26 -7.03
C LEU A 335 -0.36 -8.36 -6.11
N SER A 336 -1.46 -9.01 -6.50
CA SER A 336 -2.05 -10.16 -5.79
C SER A 336 -1.19 -11.41 -5.94
N GLY A 337 -0.50 -11.59 -7.08
CA GLY A 337 0.31 -12.75 -7.42
C GLY A 337 1.75 -12.75 -6.90
N ARG A 338 2.08 -11.98 -5.87
CA ARG A 338 3.42 -11.90 -5.25
C ARG A 338 3.97 -13.23 -4.70
N LYS A 339 3.38 -14.33 -5.07
CA LYS A 339 3.78 -15.70 -4.76
C LYS A 339 4.77 -16.28 -5.76
N LYS A 340 5.61 -15.47 -6.39
CA LYS A 340 6.66 -16.11 -7.22
C LYS A 340 7.90 -15.24 -7.26
#